data_6a3eb09e51953d95669cf7b1fa49a9b2
#
_entry.id   6a3eb09e51953d95669cf7b1fa49a9b2
#
_cell.length_a   1.000
_cell.length_b   1.000
_cell.length_c   1.000
_cell.angle_alpha   90.00
_cell.angle_beta   90.00
_cell.angle_gamma   90.00
#
_symmetry.space_group_name_H-M   'P 1'
#
loop_
_entity.id
_entity.type
_entity.pdbx_description
1 polymer ?
#
loop_
_entity_poly.entity_id
_entity_poly.type
_entity_poly.pdbx_seq_one_letter_code
_entity_poly.pdbx_strand_id
1 'polypeptide(L)'
;TRQKAFNREHLRTFTTLSNLLATAIENVKIRLYLERRIDEISVLFEISQSITSTLVLDEVLDSIVNFSMEMMNALRCELRLLDISGELLEVKASRGLSKSFLSSTAIKVGEGIIGSCFSQRLPISVVDARKDPRTKYTTLIKREKLAGLLAVPIMQRGRPIGVITVYTSKPRDFSQDEIDLLSTFASQASIAIENAKLYAEMKRQYLSMVMALAAAIEAKDSYTHGHSTKVMEYAVKIGEELGLSEDEIETVRYAGLLHDIGKIGIKDVILTKEGHLTEEEINELHRHPEYGANIMERVEILKEIAPLTLYHHERFDGSGYPLGLKGDQIPLGARILAVAD
;
A
#
# COMPACT_ATOMS: atom_id res chain seq x y z
N THR A 1 57.61 -41.49 46.60
CA THR A 1 56.47 -42.42 46.55
C THR A 1 55.12 -41.72 46.36
N ARG A 2 55.00 -40.89 45.33
CA ARG A 2 53.67 -40.32 44.88
C ARG A 2 53.57 -40.25 43.32
N GLN A 3 53.96 -41.31 42.62
CA GLN A 3 54.05 -41.26 41.16
C GLN A 3 53.04 -42.13 40.44
N LYS A 4 51.87 -42.47 41.00
CA LYS A 4 50.78 -43.10 40.30
C LYS A 4 49.40 -42.59 40.76
N ALA A 5 49.18 -41.29 40.73
CA ALA A 5 47.87 -40.73 41.08
C ALA A 5 46.84 -40.95 39.93
N PHE A 6 47.28 -41.17 38.67
CA PHE A 6 46.41 -41.42 37.53
C PHE A 6 46.89 -42.65 36.75
N ASN A 7 45.94 -43.53 36.44
CA ASN A 7 46.16 -44.70 35.57
C ASN A 7 45.46 -44.50 34.21
N ARG A 8 45.65 -45.42 33.25
CA ARG A 8 45.05 -45.35 31.92
C ARG A 8 43.51 -45.36 31.96
N GLU A 9 42.91 -45.94 32.95
CA GLU A 9 41.45 -45.97 33.12
C GLU A 9 40.92 -44.60 33.54
N HIS A 10 41.58 -43.92 34.49
CA HIS A 10 41.27 -42.53 34.85
C HIS A 10 41.40 -41.61 33.64
N LEU A 11 42.41 -41.76 32.80
CA LEU A 11 42.56 -40.96 31.59
C LEU A 11 41.42 -41.21 30.58
N ARG A 12 41.01 -42.46 30.39
CA ARG A 12 39.84 -42.78 29.54
C ARG A 12 38.56 -42.16 30.07
N THR A 13 38.30 -42.28 31.37
CA THR A 13 37.12 -41.70 32.01
C THR A 13 37.10 -40.20 31.87
N PHE A 14 38.24 -39.52 32.11
CA PHE A 14 38.38 -38.07 31.93
C PHE A 14 38.14 -37.66 30.45
N THR A 15 38.68 -38.37 29.49
CA THR A 15 38.47 -38.09 28.05
C THR A 15 37.00 -38.25 27.67
N THR A 16 36.34 -39.30 28.18
CA THR A 16 34.90 -39.55 27.91
C THR A 16 34.06 -38.42 28.54
N LEU A 17 34.31 -38.03 29.79
CA LEU A 17 33.62 -36.96 30.47
C LEU A 17 33.86 -35.60 29.78
N SER A 18 35.08 -35.34 29.30
CA SER A 18 35.42 -34.11 28.56
C SER A 18 34.66 -34.04 27.23
N ASN A 19 34.58 -35.17 26.52
CA ASN A 19 33.81 -35.21 25.25
C ASN A 19 32.30 -35.03 25.49
N LEU A 20 31.74 -35.65 26.55
CA LEU A 20 30.32 -35.48 26.90
C LEU A 20 30.03 -34.03 27.30
N LEU A 21 30.92 -33.40 28.09
CA LEU A 21 30.80 -31.98 28.45
C LEU A 21 30.91 -31.06 27.24
N ALA A 22 31.84 -31.32 26.33
CA ALA A 22 31.98 -30.55 25.09
C ALA A 22 30.69 -30.62 24.23
N THR A 23 30.16 -31.83 24.04
CA THR A 23 28.90 -32.05 23.30
C THR A 23 27.70 -31.37 24.01
N ALA A 24 27.62 -31.47 25.34
CA ALA A 24 26.56 -30.80 26.10
C ALA A 24 26.62 -29.27 25.96
N ILE A 25 27.82 -28.69 26.06
CA ILE A 25 28.04 -27.24 25.88
C ILE A 25 27.64 -26.82 24.43
N GLU A 26 28.06 -27.60 23.43
CA GLU A 26 27.72 -27.33 22.03
C GLU A 26 26.21 -27.40 21.80
N ASN A 27 25.54 -28.42 22.34
CA ASN A 27 24.07 -28.53 22.25
C ASN A 27 23.36 -27.34 22.93
N VAL A 28 23.82 -26.88 24.07
CA VAL A 28 23.27 -25.70 24.76
C VAL A 28 23.47 -24.44 23.89
N LYS A 29 24.66 -24.24 23.32
CA LYS A 29 24.92 -23.11 22.40
C LYS A 29 24.03 -23.12 21.19
N ILE A 30 23.88 -24.29 20.55
CA ILE A 30 22.99 -24.48 19.37
C ILE A 30 21.54 -24.18 19.77
N ARG A 31 21.09 -24.68 20.92
CA ARG A 31 19.72 -24.42 21.41
C ARG A 31 19.45 -22.93 21.64
N LEU A 32 20.33 -22.25 22.34
CA LEU A 32 20.21 -20.80 22.58
C LEU A 32 20.24 -20.00 21.28
N TYR A 33 21.06 -20.42 20.32
CA TYR A 33 21.09 -19.80 18.99
C TYR A 33 19.77 -20.00 18.25
N LEU A 34 19.20 -21.23 18.27
CA LEU A 34 17.92 -21.53 17.61
C LEU A 34 16.74 -20.78 18.28
N GLU A 35 16.69 -20.74 19.61
CA GLU A 35 15.66 -19.99 20.36
C GLU A 35 15.70 -18.51 19.96
N ARG A 36 16.87 -17.89 19.93
CA ARG A 36 17.04 -16.50 19.49
C ARG A 36 16.58 -16.29 18.04
N ARG A 37 16.91 -17.24 17.13
CA ARG A 37 16.48 -17.17 15.73
C ARG A 37 14.97 -17.30 15.57
N ILE A 38 14.33 -18.14 16.38
CA ILE A 38 12.86 -18.27 16.40
C ILE A 38 12.22 -16.97 16.83
N ASP A 39 12.72 -16.33 17.89
CA ASP A 39 12.20 -15.05 18.37
C ASP A 39 12.35 -13.95 17.29
N GLU A 40 13.52 -13.85 16.63
CA GLU A 40 13.76 -12.92 15.53
C GLU A 40 12.78 -13.14 14.35
N ILE A 41 12.55 -14.41 13.97
CA ILE A 41 11.60 -14.75 12.89
C ILE A 41 10.16 -14.43 13.30
N SER A 42 9.79 -14.69 14.55
CA SER A 42 8.43 -14.40 15.04
C SER A 42 8.13 -12.91 15.01
N VAL A 43 9.07 -12.06 15.45
CA VAL A 43 8.94 -10.60 15.37
C VAL A 43 8.84 -10.13 13.92
N LEU A 44 9.68 -10.65 13.03
CA LEU A 44 9.62 -10.33 11.60
C LEU A 44 8.29 -10.75 10.97
N PHE A 45 7.73 -11.88 11.39
CA PHE A 45 6.44 -12.36 10.90
C PHE A 45 5.28 -11.45 11.35
N GLU A 46 5.24 -11.07 12.63
CA GLU A 46 4.23 -10.13 13.16
C GLU A 46 4.31 -8.77 12.45
N ILE A 47 5.51 -8.22 12.28
CA ILE A 47 5.73 -6.97 11.55
C ILE A 47 5.29 -7.11 10.09
N SER A 48 5.64 -8.22 9.43
CA SER A 48 5.25 -8.50 8.05
C SER A 48 3.73 -8.56 7.90
N GLN A 49 3.01 -9.21 8.81
CA GLN A 49 1.55 -9.22 8.82
C GLN A 49 0.97 -7.81 8.99
N SER A 50 1.54 -7.02 9.89
CA SER A 50 1.09 -5.65 10.12
C SER A 50 1.28 -4.77 8.87
N ILE A 51 2.42 -4.88 8.17
CA ILE A 51 2.69 -4.11 6.96
C ILE A 51 1.80 -4.56 5.80
N THR A 52 1.48 -5.84 5.69
CA THR A 52 0.64 -6.38 4.60
C THR A 52 -0.86 -6.25 4.87
N SER A 53 -1.28 -5.81 6.05
CA SER A 53 -2.70 -5.61 6.40
C SER A 53 -3.32 -4.41 5.71
N THR A 54 -2.53 -3.40 5.33
CA THR A 54 -2.99 -2.26 4.53
C THR A 54 -2.53 -2.38 3.08
N LEU A 55 -3.37 -1.94 2.16
CA LEU A 55 -3.08 -1.88 0.72
C LEU A 55 -2.87 -0.44 0.23
N VAL A 56 -2.91 0.53 1.14
CA VAL A 56 -2.62 1.93 0.84
C VAL A 56 -1.10 2.13 0.84
N LEU A 57 -0.54 2.47 -0.32
CA LEU A 57 0.92 2.52 -0.51
C LEU A 57 1.62 3.44 0.50
N ASP A 58 1.07 4.62 0.77
CA ASP A 58 1.68 5.59 1.68
C ASP A 58 1.73 5.06 3.12
N GLU A 59 0.68 4.38 3.59
CA GLU A 59 0.66 3.74 4.91
C GLU A 59 1.66 2.59 5.02
N VAL A 60 1.80 1.79 3.94
CA VAL A 60 2.82 0.72 3.85
C VAL A 60 4.22 1.32 3.98
N LEU A 61 4.51 2.40 3.25
CA LEU A 61 5.82 3.04 3.26
C LEU A 61 6.15 3.66 4.62
N ASP A 62 5.19 4.32 5.27
CA ASP A 62 5.33 4.88 6.60
C ASP A 62 5.55 3.79 7.67
N SER A 63 4.83 2.68 7.56
CA SER A 63 5.01 1.52 8.44
C SER A 63 6.40 0.91 8.30
N ILE A 64 6.92 0.77 7.07
CA ILE A 64 8.28 0.27 6.81
C ILE A 64 9.33 1.16 7.49
N VAL A 65 9.20 2.47 7.38
CA VAL A 65 10.13 3.42 8.00
C VAL A 65 10.08 3.33 9.53
N ASN A 66 8.88 3.25 10.11
CA ASN A 66 8.70 3.14 11.56
C ASN A 66 9.32 1.86 12.11
N PHE A 67 9.00 0.71 11.53
CA PHE A 67 9.55 -0.58 11.95
C PHE A 67 11.07 -0.67 11.75
N SER A 68 11.61 -0.10 10.66
CA SER A 68 13.05 -0.03 10.45
C SER A 68 13.76 0.75 11.58
N MET A 69 13.16 1.86 12.03
CA MET A 69 13.70 2.64 13.14
C MET A 69 13.67 1.88 14.46
N GLU A 70 12.55 1.26 14.79
CA GLU A 70 12.39 0.47 16.01
C GLU A 70 13.39 -0.69 16.05
N MET A 71 13.40 -1.50 15.00
CA MET A 71 14.24 -2.69 14.88
C MET A 71 15.73 -2.36 14.99
N MET A 72 16.17 -1.26 14.38
CA MET A 72 17.56 -0.82 14.39
C MET A 72 17.91 0.08 15.57
N ASN A 73 16.96 0.39 16.45
CA ASN A 73 17.12 1.42 17.49
C ASN A 73 17.77 2.67 16.91
N ALA A 74 17.24 3.11 15.76
CA ALA A 74 17.75 4.23 15.00
C ALA A 74 16.93 5.49 15.28
N LEU A 75 17.57 6.66 15.16
CA LEU A 75 16.92 7.94 15.43
C LEU A 75 16.16 8.45 14.22
N ARG A 76 16.58 8.07 13.02
CA ARG A 76 16.02 8.55 11.74
C ARG A 76 16.09 7.46 10.70
N CYS A 77 15.10 7.51 9.78
CA CYS A 77 15.03 6.61 8.66
C CYS A 77 14.48 7.32 7.43
N GLU A 78 14.93 6.92 6.26
CA GLU A 78 14.31 7.24 4.99
C GLU A 78 14.18 6.01 4.11
N LEU A 79 13.13 5.99 3.32
CA LEU A 79 12.89 5.02 2.26
C LEU A 79 12.85 5.76 0.93
N ARG A 80 13.69 5.33 0.01
CA ARG A 80 13.74 5.86 -1.34
C ARG A 80 13.39 4.78 -2.34
N LEU A 81 12.59 5.13 -3.34
CA LEU A 81 12.29 4.25 -4.47
C LEU A 81 12.87 4.87 -5.75
N LEU A 82 13.19 3.98 -6.67
CA LEU A 82 13.62 4.39 -8.02
C LEU A 82 12.47 5.12 -8.72
N ASP A 83 12.77 6.24 -9.32
CA ASP A 83 11.83 7.03 -10.12
C ASP A 83 11.51 6.35 -11.47
N ILE A 84 10.55 6.92 -12.20
CA ILE A 84 10.11 6.38 -13.50
C ILE A 84 11.23 6.45 -14.56
N SER A 85 12.14 7.43 -14.45
CA SER A 85 13.27 7.55 -15.37
C SER A 85 14.35 6.49 -15.19
N GLY A 86 14.37 5.85 -14.00
CA GLY A 86 15.40 4.87 -13.64
C GLY A 86 16.74 5.51 -13.24
N GLU A 87 16.77 6.81 -13.00
CA GLU A 87 18.01 7.54 -12.70
C GLU A 87 18.11 8.05 -11.27
N LEU A 88 16.96 8.36 -10.63
CA LEU A 88 16.91 8.99 -9.33
C LEU A 88 16.26 8.09 -8.27
N LEU A 89 16.76 8.18 -7.05
CA LEU A 89 16.16 7.60 -5.85
C LEU A 89 15.39 8.68 -5.11
N GLU A 90 14.08 8.69 -5.30
CA GLU A 90 13.15 9.64 -4.67
C GLU A 90 12.77 9.22 -3.26
N VAL A 91 12.73 10.17 -2.33
CA VAL A 91 12.19 9.92 -0.98
C VAL A 91 10.68 9.68 -1.10
N LYS A 92 10.23 8.53 -0.64
CA LYS A 92 8.80 8.18 -0.59
C LYS A 92 8.26 8.19 0.84
N ALA A 93 9.09 7.85 1.83
CA ALA A 93 8.75 7.98 3.24
C ALA A 93 9.99 8.33 4.05
N SER A 94 9.81 9.02 5.18
CA SER A 94 10.90 9.35 6.10
C SER A 94 10.41 9.70 7.49
N ARG A 95 11.25 9.44 8.48
CA ARG A 95 10.98 9.80 9.87
C ARG A 95 12.21 10.42 10.53
N GLY A 96 11.99 11.51 11.28
CA GLY A 96 13.04 12.19 12.04
C GLY A 96 13.97 13.08 11.21
N LEU A 97 13.88 13.10 9.88
CA LEU A 97 14.65 13.98 9.00
C LEU A 97 13.89 15.27 8.68
N SER A 98 14.60 16.40 8.55
CA SER A 98 13.95 17.67 8.22
C SER A 98 13.52 17.73 6.75
N LYS A 99 12.43 18.47 6.47
CA LYS A 99 11.98 18.71 5.09
C LYS A 99 13.07 19.31 4.22
N SER A 100 13.89 20.20 4.81
CA SER A 100 15.03 20.83 4.11
C SER A 100 16.14 19.83 3.74
N PHE A 101 16.37 18.81 4.54
CA PHE A 101 17.30 17.71 4.21
C PHE A 101 16.74 16.90 3.02
N LEU A 102 15.50 16.47 3.11
CA LEU A 102 14.86 15.62 2.11
C LEU A 102 14.78 16.30 0.73
N SER A 103 14.39 17.59 0.69
CA SER A 103 14.29 18.35 -0.56
C SER A 103 15.65 18.70 -1.20
N SER A 104 16.71 18.74 -0.38
CA SER A 104 18.06 19.11 -0.83
C SER A 104 18.94 17.90 -1.20
N THR A 105 18.46 16.66 -1.02
CA THR A 105 19.23 15.43 -1.25
C THR A 105 18.69 14.66 -2.45
N ALA A 106 18.96 15.12 -3.66
CA ALA A 106 18.75 14.32 -4.86
C ALA A 106 19.86 13.26 -4.98
N ILE A 107 19.51 11.99 -5.01
CA ILE A 107 20.46 10.87 -5.08
C ILE A 107 20.28 10.14 -6.41
N LYS A 108 21.33 10.14 -7.23
CA LYS A 108 21.37 9.36 -8.46
C LYS A 108 21.79 7.91 -8.17
N VAL A 109 21.35 7.01 -9.03
CA VAL A 109 21.81 5.62 -9.03
C VAL A 109 23.35 5.58 -9.16
N GLY A 110 24.02 4.83 -8.26
CA GLY A 110 25.49 4.73 -8.20
C GLY A 110 26.18 5.89 -7.48
N GLU A 111 25.47 6.94 -7.07
CA GLU A 111 26.05 8.12 -6.44
C GLU A 111 25.97 8.08 -4.91
N GLY A 112 27.09 8.35 -4.25
CA GLY A 112 27.17 8.35 -2.80
C GLY A 112 26.94 6.97 -2.18
N ILE A 113 26.68 6.92 -0.88
CA ILE A 113 26.47 5.65 -0.16
C ILE A 113 25.16 4.98 -0.60
N ILE A 114 24.07 5.73 -0.63
CA ILE A 114 22.71 5.20 -0.92
C ILE A 114 22.59 4.76 -2.39
N GLY A 115 23.07 5.59 -3.34
CA GLY A 115 23.06 5.23 -4.75
C GLY A 115 24.00 4.06 -5.07
N SER A 116 25.13 3.94 -4.36
CA SER A 116 26.04 2.78 -4.48
C SER A 116 25.40 1.51 -3.89
N CYS A 117 24.70 1.59 -2.75
CA CYS A 117 23.95 0.48 -2.19
C CYS A 117 22.93 -0.06 -3.21
N PHE A 118 22.18 0.83 -3.86
CA PHE A 118 21.22 0.45 -4.89
C PHE A 118 21.91 -0.23 -6.10
N SER A 119 22.95 0.37 -6.67
CA SER A 119 23.60 -0.14 -7.87
C SER A 119 24.36 -1.44 -7.65
N GLN A 120 25.02 -1.57 -6.49
CA GLN A 120 25.75 -2.78 -6.10
C GLN A 120 24.84 -3.90 -5.62
N ARG A 121 23.58 -3.58 -5.25
CA ARG A 121 22.61 -4.54 -4.68
C ARG A 121 23.08 -5.19 -3.37
N LEU A 122 23.89 -4.47 -2.61
CA LEU A 122 24.49 -4.93 -1.37
C LEU A 122 24.25 -3.89 -0.25
N PRO A 123 24.04 -4.33 0.98
CA PRO A 123 24.03 -3.45 2.14
C PRO A 123 25.35 -2.68 2.25
N ILE A 124 25.28 -1.43 2.69
CA ILE A 124 26.45 -0.61 2.99
C ILE A 124 26.28 -0.04 4.41
N SER A 125 27.17 -0.46 5.32
CA SER A 125 27.30 0.09 6.66
C SER A 125 28.44 1.11 6.70
N VAL A 126 28.20 2.24 7.38
CA VAL A 126 29.20 3.31 7.58
C VAL A 126 29.18 3.74 9.04
N VAL A 127 30.30 3.59 9.71
CA VAL A 127 30.44 3.93 11.14
C VAL A 127 30.21 5.41 11.41
N ASP A 128 30.77 6.28 10.56
CA ASP A 128 30.62 7.74 10.66
C ASP A 128 30.54 8.39 9.28
N ALA A 129 29.31 8.63 8.83
CA ALA A 129 29.03 9.23 7.52
C ALA A 129 29.60 10.66 7.35
N ARG A 130 29.92 11.35 8.46
CA ARG A 130 30.53 12.70 8.44
C ARG A 130 31.98 12.67 7.95
N LYS A 131 32.61 11.50 8.01
CA LYS A 131 34.03 11.27 7.66
C LYS A 131 34.22 10.38 6.44
N ASP A 132 33.17 9.69 6.01
CA ASP A 132 33.23 8.79 4.86
C ASP A 132 33.34 9.60 3.55
N PRO A 133 34.36 9.38 2.73
CA PRO A 133 34.57 10.13 1.48
C PRO A 133 33.45 9.93 0.45
N ARG A 134 32.66 8.86 0.56
CA ARG A 134 31.52 8.59 -0.32
C ARG A 134 30.30 9.44 0.05
N THR A 135 30.31 10.12 1.19
CA THR A 135 29.17 10.96 1.63
C THR A 135 29.08 12.22 0.78
N LYS A 136 28.05 12.33 -0.05
CA LYS A 136 27.84 13.47 -0.95
C LYS A 136 27.45 14.76 -0.22
N TYR A 137 26.53 14.66 0.74
CA TYR A 137 25.92 15.82 1.42
C TYR A 137 26.46 16.01 2.84
N THR A 138 27.78 16.03 3.01
CA THR A 138 28.43 16.07 4.35
C THR A 138 27.95 17.24 5.21
N THR A 139 27.70 18.42 4.63
CA THR A 139 27.21 19.59 5.39
C THR A 139 25.81 19.36 5.93
N LEU A 140 24.92 18.74 5.14
CA LEU A 140 23.56 18.41 5.57
C LEU A 140 23.57 17.31 6.63
N ILE A 141 24.37 16.26 6.45
CA ILE A 141 24.59 15.18 7.42
C ILE A 141 25.04 15.74 8.78
N LYS A 142 25.98 16.70 8.77
CA LYS A 142 26.45 17.37 10.01
C LYS A 142 25.35 18.22 10.65
N ARG A 143 24.60 18.99 9.84
CA ARG A 143 23.48 19.83 10.32
C ARG A 143 22.38 18.99 10.98
N GLU A 144 22.06 17.87 10.41
CA GLU A 144 21.09 16.91 10.94
C GLU A 144 21.65 16.06 12.11
N LYS A 145 22.92 16.24 12.46
CA LYS A 145 23.63 15.47 13.52
C LYS A 145 23.59 13.95 13.27
N LEU A 146 23.71 13.54 12.00
CA LEU A 146 23.79 12.14 11.60
C LEU A 146 25.23 11.66 11.69
N ALA A 147 25.42 10.41 12.13
CA ALA A 147 26.75 9.79 12.21
C ALA A 147 26.77 8.38 11.61
N GLY A 148 26.35 7.35 12.34
CA GLY A 148 26.27 6.00 11.79
C GLY A 148 25.16 5.90 10.74
N LEU A 149 25.39 5.13 9.68
CA LEU A 149 24.48 4.91 8.58
C LEU A 149 24.51 3.45 8.17
N LEU A 150 23.31 2.85 8.01
CA LEU A 150 23.13 1.57 7.34
C LEU A 150 22.13 1.74 6.21
N ALA A 151 22.57 1.48 4.97
CA ALA A 151 21.73 1.46 3.78
C ALA A 151 21.56 0.01 3.31
N VAL A 152 20.33 -0.39 3.05
CA VAL A 152 19.96 -1.74 2.60
C VAL A 152 19.09 -1.65 1.35
N PRO A 153 19.41 -2.38 0.26
CA PRO A 153 18.62 -2.33 -0.95
C PRO A 153 17.29 -3.09 -0.76
N ILE A 154 16.21 -2.51 -1.27
CA ILE A 154 14.92 -3.19 -1.37
C ILE A 154 14.93 -3.97 -2.68
N MET A 155 14.93 -5.29 -2.59
CA MET A 155 15.06 -6.17 -3.75
C MET A 155 13.72 -6.80 -4.14
N GLN A 156 13.33 -6.68 -5.40
CA GLN A 156 12.14 -7.30 -5.97
C GLN A 156 12.56 -8.19 -7.15
N ARG A 157 12.32 -9.51 -7.05
CA ARG A 157 12.65 -10.47 -8.12
C ARG A 157 14.08 -10.33 -8.66
N GLY A 158 15.06 -10.08 -7.77
CA GLY A 158 16.46 -9.89 -8.11
C GLY A 158 16.84 -8.52 -8.68
N ARG A 159 15.92 -7.57 -8.75
CA ARG A 159 16.16 -6.17 -9.15
C ARG A 159 15.99 -5.23 -7.97
N PRO A 160 16.84 -4.25 -7.78
CA PRO A 160 16.64 -3.24 -6.75
C PRO A 160 15.52 -2.29 -7.17
N ILE A 161 14.59 -2.01 -6.27
CA ILE A 161 13.50 -1.05 -6.48
C ILE A 161 13.64 0.19 -5.60
N GLY A 162 14.50 0.13 -4.57
CA GLY A 162 14.71 1.21 -3.63
C GLY A 162 15.78 0.90 -2.62
N VAL A 163 15.90 1.77 -1.61
CA VAL A 163 16.84 1.65 -0.49
C VAL A 163 16.16 2.11 0.79
N ILE A 164 16.31 1.34 1.86
CA ILE A 164 16.01 1.76 3.24
C ILE A 164 17.32 2.23 3.85
N THR A 165 17.32 3.41 4.47
CA THR A 165 18.49 3.96 5.15
C THR A 165 18.13 4.36 6.56
N VAL A 166 18.82 3.80 7.53
CA VAL A 166 18.70 4.17 8.95
C VAL A 166 19.94 4.95 9.40
N TYR A 167 19.73 5.91 10.31
CA TYR A 167 20.77 6.78 10.80
C TYR A 167 20.79 6.82 12.33
N THR A 168 22.00 6.91 12.89
CA THR A 168 22.24 7.15 14.31
C THR A 168 22.89 8.51 14.53
N SER A 169 22.73 9.08 15.74
CA SER A 169 23.37 10.36 16.11
C SER A 169 24.83 10.22 16.52
N LYS A 170 25.25 9.02 16.90
CA LYS A 170 26.63 8.70 17.27
C LYS A 170 27.22 7.71 16.28
N PRO A 171 28.54 7.71 16.07
CA PRO A 171 29.21 6.67 15.30
C PRO A 171 28.79 5.29 15.82
N ARG A 172 28.40 4.39 14.91
CA ARG A 172 27.95 3.03 15.24
C ARG A 172 28.43 2.07 14.17
N ASP A 173 29.04 1.00 14.61
CA ASP A 173 29.34 -0.15 13.76
C ASP A 173 28.15 -1.11 13.84
N PHE A 174 27.45 -1.33 12.74
CA PHE A 174 26.34 -2.25 12.68
C PHE A 174 26.88 -3.67 12.53
N SER A 175 26.46 -4.56 13.42
CA SER A 175 26.84 -5.98 13.37
C SER A 175 26.26 -6.68 12.10
N GLN A 176 26.84 -7.82 11.73
CA GLN A 176 26.33 -8.61 10.61
C GLN A 176 24.88 -9.06 10.87
N ASP A 177 24.55 -9.43 12.09
CA ASP A 177 23.18 -9.81 12.48
C ASP A 177 22.18 -8.66 12.24
N GLU A 178 22.56 -7.42 12.57
CA GLU A 178 21.71 -6.23 12.32
C GLU A 178 21.55 -5.95 10.82
N ILE A 179 22.63 -6.11 10.04
CA ILE A 179 22.59 -5.96 8.60
C ILE A 179 21.68 -7.02 7.96
N ASP A 180 21.81 -8.27 8.39
CA ASP A 180 20.99 -9.39 7.89
C ASP A 180 19.52 -9.24 8.29
N LEU A 181 19.24 -8.75 9.50
CA LEU A 181 17.91 -8.47 9.99
C LEU A 181 17.21 -7.39 9.13
N LEU A 182 17.85 -6.24 8.93
CA LEU A 182 17.28 -5.18 8.10
C LEU A 182 17.15 -5.59 6.63
N SER A 183 18.07 -6.44 6.11
CA SER A 183 18.01 -6.97 4.75
C SER A 183 16.82 -7.93 4.57
N THR A 184 16.58 -8.79 5.56
CA THR A 184 15.42 -9.69 5.57
C THR A 184 14.12 -8.89 5.61
N PHE A 185 14.08 -7.86 6.47
CA PHE A 185 12.95 -6.95 6.56
C PHE A 185 12.72 -6.19 5.24
N ALA A 186 13.78 -5.67 4.60
CA ALA A 186 13.68 -5.00 3.29
C ALA A 186 13.12 -5.93 2.20
N SER A 187 13.38 -7.24 2.29
CA SER A 187 12.81 -8.24 1.38
C SER A 187 11.30 -8.40 1.60
N GLN A 188 10.84 -8.41 2.85
CA GLN A 188 9.40 -8.42 3.19
C GLN A 188 8.72 -7.11 2.78
N ALA A 189 9.37 -5.98 3.05
CA ALA A 189 8.89 -4.67 2.64
C ALA A 189 8.69 -4.57 1.12
N SER A 190 9.56 -5.21 0.33
CA SER A 190 9.41 -5.24 -1.13
C SER A 190 8.11 -5.91 -1.58
N ILE A 191 7.68 -6.98 -0.88
CA ILE A 191 6.44 -7.70 -1.18
C ILE A 191 5.24 -6.81 -0.84
N ALA A 192 5.26 -6.16 0.32
CA ALA A 192 4.19 -5.25 0.73
C ALA A 192 4.03 -4.06 -0.24
N ILE A 193 5.15 -3.46 -0.66
CA ILE A 193 5.17 -2.38 -1.67
C ILE A 193 4.63 -2.87 -3.02
N GLU A 194 5.01 -4.09 -3.46
CA GLU A 194 4.50 -4.68 -4.70
C GLU A 194 2.98 -4.87 -4.63
N ASN A 195 2.49 -5.47 -3.53
CA ASN A 195 1.05 -5.70 -3.33
C ASN A 195 0.25 -4.40 -3.33
N ALA A 196 0.70 -3.38 -2.61
CA ALA A 196 0.04 -2.08 -2.58
C ALA A 196 0.03 -1.39 -3.96
N LYS A 197 1.14 -1.45 -4.71
CA LYS A 197 1.21 -0.93 -6.09
C LYS A 197 0.27 -1.67 -7.04
N LEU A 198 0.26 -3.00 -6.99
CA LEU A 198 -0.62 -3.83 -7.83
C LEU A 198 -2.09 -3.56 -7.52
N TYR A 199 -2.44 -3.41 -6.23
CA TYR A 199 -3.79 -3.08 -5.82
C TYR A 199 -4.22 -1.70 -6.33
N ALA A 200 -3.38 -0.69 -6.18
CA ALA A 200 -3.66 0.66 -6.69
C ALA A 200 -3.80 0.69 -8.23
N GLU A 201 -2.98 -0.10 -8.94
CA GLU A 201 -3.09 -0.24 -10.40
C GLU A 201 -4.37 -0.96 -10.81
N MET A 202 -4.72 -2.06 -10.15
CA MET A 202 -5.96 -2.79 -10.38
C MET A 202 -7.19 -1.90 -10.17
N LYS A 203 -7.20 -1.12 -9.07
CA LYS A 203 -8.27 -0.16 -8.76
C LYS A 203 -8.43 0.90 -9.86
N ARG A 204 -7.31 1.42 -10.37
CA ARG A 204 -7.29 2.39 -11.48
C ARG A 204 -7.79 1.79 -12.79
N GLN A 205 -7.36 0.57 -13.12
CA GLN A 205 -7.81 -0.14 -14.31
C GLN A 205 -9.32 -0.44 -14.24
N TYR A 206 -9.80 -0.86 -13.06
CA TYR A 206 -11.21 -1.08 -12.82
C TYR A 206 -12.03 0.20 -13.04
N LEU A 207 -11.64 1.32 -12.45
CA LEU A 207 -12.30 2.61 -12.68
C LEU A 207 -12.30 3.00 -14.15
N SER A 208 -11.18 2.84 -14.85
CA SER A 208 -11.09 3.13 -16.29
C SER A 208 -12.07 2.28 -17.13
N MET A 209 -12.24 1.01 -16.75
CA MET A 209 -13.20 0.11 -17.41
C MET A 209 -14.65 0.55 -17.16
N VAL A 210 -14.97 0.93 -15.93
CA VAL A 210 -16.31 1.46 -15.60
C VAL A 210 -16.59 2.76 -16.33
N MET A 211 -15.61 3.67 -16.42
CA MET A 211 -15.74 4.91 -17.22
C MET A 211 -15.96 4.63 -18.71
N ALA A 212 -15.28 3.63 -19.27
CA ALA A 212 -15.49 3.23 -20.66
C ALA A 212 -16.90 2.67 -20.90
N LEU A 213 -17.45 1.90 -19.95
CA LEU A 213 -18.83 1.41 -20.00
C LEU A 213 -19.83 2.57 -19.92
N ALA A 214 -19.64 3.53 -19.00
CA ALA A 214 -20.47 4.72 -18.90
C ALA A 214 -20.47 5.53 -20.20
N ALA A 215 -19.30 5.77 -20.78
CA ALA A 215 -19.16 6.45 -22.06
C ALA A 215 -19.86 5.72 -23.23
N ALA A 216 -19.83 4.38 -23.22
CA ALA A 216 -20.52 3.58 -24.24
C ALA A 216 -22.06 3.70 -24.14
N ILE A 217 -22.58 3.88 -22.92
CA ILE A 217 -24.01 4.10 -22.67
C ILE A 217 -24.39 5.52 -23.08
N GLU A 218 -23.60 6.52 -22.70
CA GLU A 218 -23.80 7.91 -23.12
C GLU A 218 -23.77 8.08 -24.64
N ALA A 219 -22.94 7.30 -25.34
CA ALA A 219 -22.93 7.31 -26.83
C ALA A 219 -24.25 6.87 -27.45
N LYS A 220 -25.10 6.14 -26.72
CA LYS A 220 -26.45 5.72 -27.13
C LYS A 220 -27.49 6.84 -26.90
N ASP A 221 -27.23 7.74 -25.95
CA ASP A 221 -28.07 8.86 -25.57
C ASP A 221 -27.38 10.18 -25.96
N SER A 222 -27.81 10.78 -27.08
CA SER A 222 -27.14 11.94 -27.68
C SER A 222 -27.06 13.21 -26.80
N TYR A 223 -27.78 13.25 -25.69
CA TYR A 223 -27.83 14.40 -24.76
C TYR A 223 -26.87 14.35 -23.60
N THR A 224 -26.18 13.22 -23.35
CA THR A 224 -25.50 12.96 -22.06
C THR A 224 -23.98 12.87 -22.13
N HIS A 225 -23.33 13.38 -23.17
CA HIS A 225 -21.85 13.27 -23.27
C HIS A 225 -21.10 13.91 -22.10
N GLY A 226 -20.37 13.09 -21.31
CA GLY A 226 -19.64 13.50 -20.11
C GLY A 226 -20.53 13.77 -18.88
N HIS A 227 -21.82 13.48 -18.95
CA HIS A 227 -22.77 13.65 -17.85
C HIS A 227 -22.44 12.74 -16.66
N SER A 228 -22.29 11.44 -16.87
CA SER A 228 -22.00 10.48 -15.80
C SER A 228 -20.72 10.83 -15.03
N THR A 229 -19.70 11.37 -15.71
CA THR A 229 -18.47 11.84 -15.04
C THR A 229 -18.76 13.03 -14.11
N LYS A 230 -19.58 13.98 -14.55
CA LYS A 230 -19.96 15.15 -13.72
C LYS A 230 -20.84 14.74 -12.54
N VAL A 231 -21.80 13.86 -12.75
CA VAL A 231 -22.64 13.30 -11.69
C VAL A 231 -21.77 12.63 -10.65
N MET A 232 -20.81 11.79 -11.07
CA MET A 232 -19.84 11.17 -10.17
C MET A 232 -19.05 12.20 -9.39
N GLU A 233 -18.49 13.24 -10.02
CA GLU A 233 -17.70 14.28 -9.36
C GLU A 233 -18.53 15.04 -8.32
N TYR A 234 -19.76 15.41 -8.62
CA TYR A 234 -20.65 16.08 -7.68
C TYR A 234 -21.06 15.17 -6.55
N ALA A 235 -21.44 13.93 -6.85
CA ALA A 235 -21.84 12.96 -5.84
C ALA A 235 -20.71 12.66 -4.83
N VAL A 236 -19.46 12.51 -5.30
CA VAL A 236 -18.28 12.35 -4.44
C VAL A 236 -18.09 13.58 -3.54
N LYS A 237 -18.13 14.79 -4.10
CA LYS A 237 -17.98 16.02 -3.29
C LYS A 237 -19.08 16.16 -2.23
N ILE A 238 -20.32 15.85 -2.56
CA ILE A 238 -21.43 15.86 -1.60
C ILE A 238 -21.17 14.82 -0.50
N GLY A 239 -20.72 13.62 -0.86
CA GLY A 239 -20.40 12.58 0.11
C GLY A 239 -19.26 12.96 1.05
N GLU A 240 -18.18 13.55 0.52
CA GLU A 240 -17.04 14.08 1.31
C GLU A 240 -17.50 15.14 2.33
N GLU A 241 -18.32 16.09 1.90
CA GLU A 241 -18.86 17.13 2.79
C GLU A 241 -19.84 16.59 3.85
N LEU A 242 -20.51 15.48 3.54
CA LEU A 242 -21.35 14.76 4.52
C LEU A 242 -20.56 13.86 5.46
N GLY A 243 -19.25 13.68 5.25
CA GLY A 243 -18.38 12.87 6.09
C GLY A 243 -18.55 11.36 5.88
N LEU A 244 -18.90 10.92 4.69
CA LEU A 244 -18.96 9.51 4.33
C LEU A 244 -17.57 8.87 4.43
N SER A 245 -17.52 7.58 4.78
CA SER A 245 -16.31 6.78 4.76
C SER A 245 -15.76 6.61 3.33
N GLU A 246 -14.48 6.24 3.20
CA GLU A 246 -13.86 6.01 1.88
C GLU A 246 -14.61 4.94 1.07
N ASP A 247 -15.09 3.88 1.70
CA ASP A 247 -15.86 2.82 1.04
C ASP A 247 -17.22 3.32 0.55
N GLU A 248 -17.92 4.14 1.34
CA GLU A 248 -19.17 4.78 0.94
C GLU A 248 -18.96 5.78 -0.20
N ILE A 249 -17.86 6.57 -0.16
CA ILE A 249 -17.47 7.48 -1.26
C ILE A 249 -17.20 6.67 -2.54
N GLU A 250 -16.53 5.53 -2.43
CA GLU A 250 -16.27 4.68 -3.59
C GLU A 250 -17.57 4.10 -4.17
N THR A 251 -18.48 3.64 -3.31
CA THR A 251 -19.81 3.17 -3.71
C THR A 251 -20.58 4.26 -4.47
N VAL A 252 -20.62 5.47 -3.93
CA VAL A 252 -21.27 6.64 -4.57
C VAL A 252 -20.58 7.01 -5.89
N ARG A 253 -19.26 6.93 -5.97
CA ARG A 253 -18.47 7.15 -7.18
C ARG A 253 -18.89 6.24 -8.33
N TYR A 254 -18.94 4.93 -8.09
CA TYR A 254 -19.34 3.97 -9.11
C TYR A 254 -20.83 4.07 -9.45
N ALA A 255 -21.67 4.34 -8.44
CA ALA A 255 -23.09 4.56 -8.68
C ALA A 255 -23.33 5.78 -9.57
N GLY A 256 -22.59 6.89 -9.37
CA GLY A 256 -22.67 8.07 -10.23
C GLY A 256 -22.26 7.83 -11.67
N LEU A 257 -21.23 6.99 -11.90
CA LEU A 257 -20.81 6.61 -13.25
C LEU A 257 -21.81 5.70 -13.95
N LEU A 258 -22.50 4.84 -13.21
CA LEU A 258 -23.32 3.75 -13.75
C LEU A 258 -24.83 3.92 -13.51
N HIS A 259 -25.29 5.06 -12.94
CA HIS A 259 -26.71 5.25 -12.60
C HIS A 259 -27.64 5.00 -13.78
N ASP A 260 -27.20 5.38 -14.96
CA ASP A 260 -27.93 5.29 -16.21
C ASP A 260 -27.65 4.02 -17.05
N ILE A 261 -26.89 3.03 -16.50
CA ILE A 261 -26.52 1.81 -17.25
C ILE A 261 -27.73 1.07 -17.83
N GLY A 262 -28.88 1.16 -17.17
CA GLY A 262 -30.11 0.52 -17.61
C GLY A 262 -30.70 1.08 -18.90
N LYS A 263 -30.26 2.25 -19.36
CA LYS A 263 -30.63 2.80 -20.67
C LYS A 263 -30.22 1.87 -21.83
N ILE A 264 -29.29 0.95 -21.61
CA ILE A 264 -28.96 -0.10 -22.57
C ILE A 264 -30.18 -0.98 -22.93
N GLY A 265 -31.11 -1.16 -21.96
CA GLY A 265 -32.36 -1.90 -22.17
C GLY A 265 -33.48 -1.12 -22.88
N ILE A 266 -33.31 0.19 -23.00
CA ILE A 266 -34.31 1.05 -23.63
C ILE A 266 -34.09 1.05 -25.17
N LYS A 267 -35.20 1.04 -25.92
CA LYS A 267 -35.16 1.07 -27.39
C LYS A 267 -34.60 2.40 -27.88
N ASP A 268 -33.73 2.36 -28.91
CA ASP A 268 -33.09 3.56 -29.45
C ASP A 268 -34.10 4.58 -29.96
N VAL A 269 -35.22 4.12 -30.52
CA VAL A 269 -36.29 5.00 -31.02
C VAL A 269 -36.91 5.88 -29.92
N ILE A 270 -36.81 5.45 -28.64
CA ILE A 270 -37.29 6.24 -27.50
C ILE A 270 -36.20 7.22 -27.06
N LEU A 271 -34.95 6.77 -26.95
CA LEU A 271 -33.82 7.58 -26.48
C LEU A 271 -33.44 8.70 -27.46
N THR A 272 -33.61 8.48 -28.79
CA THR A 272 -33.22 9.44 -29.84
C THR A 272 -34.39 10.18 -30.44
N LYS A 273 -35.60 10.07 -29.83
CA LYS A 273 -36.80 10.69 -30.36
C LYS A 273 -36.73 12.22 -30.26
N GLU A 274 -36.86 12.87 -31.41
CA GLU A 274 -37.04 14.32 -31.43
C GLU A 274 -38.50 14.69 -31.10
N GLY A 275 -38.70 15.45 -30.02
CA GLY A 275 -40.04 15.92 -29.59
C GLY A 275 -40.53 15.24 -28.30
N HIS A 276 -41.84 15.30 -28.06
CA HIS A 276 -42.45 14.78 -26.84
C HIS A 276 -42.59 13.26 -26.89
N LEU A 277 -42.25 12.61 -25.79
CA LEU A 277 -42.52 11.18 -25.57
C LEU A 277 -44.00 10.98 -25.26
N THR A 278 -44.59 9.86 -25.69
CA THR A 278 -45.90 9.42 -25.23
C THR A 278 -45.84 8.91 -23.80
N GLU A 279 -47.00 8.73 -23.13
CA GLU A 279 -47.05 8.18 -21.79
C GLU A 279 -46.45 6.77 -21.73
N GLU A 280 -46.66 5.93 -22.74
CA GLU A 280 -46.08 4.59 -22.83
C GLU A 280 -44.56 4.65 -23.00
N GLU A 281 -44.04 5.59 -23.76
CA GLU A 281 -42.60 5.79 -23.95
C GLU A 281 -41.94 6.32 -22.68
N ILE A 282 -42.62 7.23 -21.94
CA ILE A 282 -42.15 7.73 -20.64
C ILE A 282 -42.10 6.58 -19.63
N ASN A 283 -43.15 5.76 -19.56
CA ASN A 283 -43.21 4.62 -18.67
C ASN A 283 -42.09 3.59 -18.99
N GLU A 284 -41.79 3.37 -20.27
CA GLU A 284 -40.67 2.50 -20.65
C GLU A 284 -39.31 3.13 -20.26
N LEU A 285 -39.13 4.44 -20.47
CA LEU A 285 -37.93 5.14 -20.06
C LEU A 285 -37.72 5.08 -18.53
N HIS A 286 -38.81 5.21 -17.76
CA HIS A 286 -38.76 5.13 -16.27
C HIS A 286 -38.37 3.74 -15.76
N ARG A 287 -38.22 2.73 -16.61
CA ARG A 287 -37.75 1.39 -16.22
C ARG A 287 -36.23 1.26 -16.26
N HIS A 288 -35.47 2.27 -16.75
CA HIS A 288 -34.02 2.13 -16.79
C HIS A 288 -33.37 1.93 -15.40
N PRO A 289 -33.87 2.48 -14.26
CA PRO A 289 -33.28 2.18 -12.97
C PRO A 289 -33.42 0.69 -12.59
N GLU A 290 -34.59 0.07 -12.93
CA GLU A 290 -34.80 -1.36 -12.70
C GLU A 290 -33.88 -2.22 -13.59
N TYR A 291 -33.74 -1.86 -14.86
CA TYR A 291 -32.81 -2.54 -15.78
C TYR A 291 -31.36 -2.41 -15.31
N GLY A 292 -30.96 -1.21 -14.84
CA GLY A 292 -29.64 -0.96 -14.29
C GLY A 292 -29.36 -1.80 -13.06
N ALA A 293 -30.26 -1.79 -12.07
CA ALA A 293 -30.13 -2.60 -10.87
C ALA A 293 -30.03 -4.10 -11.19
N ASN A 294 -30.88 -4.61 -12.10
CA ASN A 294 -30.82 -6.01 -12.54
C ASN A 294 -29.51 -6.40 -13.23
N ILE A 295 -28.84 -5.48 -13.93
CA ILE A 295 -27.52 -5.69 -14.52
C ILE A 295 -26.47 -5.77 -13.41
N MET A 296 -26.52 -4.83 -12.46
CA MET A 296 -25.54 -4.74 -11.39
C MET A 296 -25.61 -5.92 -10.40
N GLU A 297 -26.81 -6.38 -10.06
CA GLU A 297 -27.01 -7.53 -9.15
C GLU A 297 -26.33 -8.83 -9.63
N ARG A 298 -26.07 -8.95 -10.94
CA ARG A 298 -25.38 -10.11 -11.54
C ARG A 298 -23.86 -10.06 -11.39
N VAL A 299 -23.32 -8.91 -11.00
CA VAL A 299 -21.89 -8.68 -10.86
C VAL A 299 -21.58 -8.44 -9.38
N GLU A 300 -20.87 -9.36 -8.73
CA GLU A 300 -20.67 -9.36 -7.27
C GLU A 300 -20.20 -8.01 -6.73
N ILE A 301 -19.21 -7.39 -7.41
CA ILE A 301 -18.61 -6.13 -7.01
C ILE A 301 -19.55 -4.90 -7.21
N LEU A 302 -20.63 -5.04 -7.98
CA LEU A 302 -21.59 -3.97 -8.24
C LEU A 302 -22.89 -4.11 -7.43
N LYS A 303 -23.07 -5.18 -6.67
CA LYS A 303 -24.30 -5.41 -5.90
C LYS A 303 -24.61 -4.29 -4.90
N GLU A 304 -23.59 -3.73 -4.28
CA GLU A 304 -23.76 -2.62 -3.31
C GLU A 304 -24.24 -1.33 -3.97
N ILE A 305 -23.98 -1.17 -5.26
CA ILE A 305 -24.41 0.01 -6.03
C ILE A 305 -25.81 -0.14 -6.59
N ALA A 306 -26.29 -1.37 -6.77
CA ALA A 306 -27.60 -1.64 -7.37
C ALA A 306 -28.76 -0.88 -6.70
N PRO A 307 -28.87 -0.81 -5.34
CA PRO A 307 -29.93 0.00 -4.70
C PRO A 307 -29.81 1.50 -4.98
N LEU A 308 -28.60 2.04 -5.12
CA LEU A 308 -28.40 3.45 -5.39
C LEU A 308 -28.86 3.79 -6.81
N THR A 309 -28.54 2.92 -7.75
CA THR A 309 -29.01 3.03 -9.16
C THR A 309 -30.52 2.80 -9.27
N LEU A 310 -31.08 1.88 -8.49
CA LEU A 310 -32.53 1.63 -8.52
C LEU A 310 -33.34 2.85 -8.09
N TYR A 311 -32.85 3.57 -7.06
CA TYR A 311 -33.60 4.63 -6.38
C TYR A 311 -33.13 6.05 -6.65
N HIS A 312 -32.25 6.28 -7.64
CA HIS A 312 -31.71 7.62 -7.92
C HIS A 312 -32.78 8.61 -8.48
N HIS A 313 -33.90 8.12 -8.97
CA HIS A 313 -35.03 8.93 -9.38
C HIS A 313 -36.18 8.98 -8.38
N GLU A 314 -35.97 8.40 -7.19
CA GLU A 314 -36.92 8.59 -6.08
C GLU A 314 -36.83 10.04 -5.57
N ARG A 315 -37.99 10.57 -5.18
CA ARG A 315 -38.10 11.94 -4.66
C ARG A 315 -38.47 11.93 -3.19
N PHE A 316 -37.89 12.85 -2.43
CA PHE A 316 -38.07 12.91 -0.98
C PHE A 316 -39.54 13.00 -0.56
N ASP A 317 -40.40 13.61 -1.39
CA ASP A 317 -41.85 13.73 -1.19
C ASP A 317 -42.64 12.47 -1.57
N GLY A 318 -42.02 11.47 -2.17
CA GLY A 318 -42.62 10.22 -2.63
C GLY A 318 -43.25 10.29 -4.02
N SER A 319 -43.01 11.38 -4.78
CA SER A 319 -43.49 11.51 -6.16
C SER A 319 -42.55 10.95 -7.22
N GLY A 320 -41.47 10.29 -6.77
CA GLY A 320 -40.46 9.67 -7.63
C GLY A 320 -40.85 8.26 -8.11
N TYR A 321 -39.91 7.58 -8.74
CA TYR A 321 -40.05 6.23 -9.26
C TYR A 321 -38.76 5.43 -9.02
N PRO A 322 -38.80 4.07 -9.00
CA PRO A 322 -39.90 3.20 -9.43
C PRO A 322 -40.93 2.86 -8.33
N LEU A 323 -40.58 3.03 -7.03
CA LEU A 323 -41.41 2.55 -5.92
C LEU A 323 -42.18 3.68 -5.20
N GLY A 324 -41.86 4.94 -5.42
CA GLY A 324 -42.45 6.07 -4.70
C GLY A 324 -42.00 6.12 -3.24
N LEU A 325 -40.74 5.78 -2.95
CA LEU A 325 -40.14 5.84 -1.63
C LEU A 325 -40.14 7.26 -1.08
N LYS A 326 -40.31 7.41 0.23
CA LYS A 326 -40.44 8.73 0.85
C LYS A 326 -39.46 8.95 1.98
N GLY A 327 -38.83 10.13 2.01
CA GLY A 327 -37.95 10.54 3.09
C GLY A 327 -36.76 9.60 3.23
N ASP A 328 -36.53 9.12 4.47
CA ASP A 328 -35.41 8.25 4.81
C ASP A 328 -35.52 6.80 4.34
N GLN A 329 -36.63 6.44 3.70
CA GLN A 329 -36.71 5.16 2.99
C GLN A 329 -35.80 5.11 1.76
N ILE A 330 -35.45 6.28 1.22
CA ILE A 330 -34.51 6.41 0.11
C ILE A 330 -33.08 6.32 0.66
N PRO A 331 -32.24 5.38 0.20
CA PRO A 331 -30.84 5.28 0.62
C PRO A 331 -30.09 6.60 0.45
N LEU A 332 -29.22 6.95 1.40
CA LEU A 332 -28.49 8.22 1.36
C LEU A 332 -27.72 8.41 0.04
N GLY A 333 -27.03 7.38 -0.44
CA GLY A 333 -26.32 7.43 -1.71
C GLY A 333 -27.24 7.71 -2.92
N ALA A 334 -28.47 7.17 -2.92
CA ALA A 334 -29.44 7.48 -3.97
C ALA A 334 -29.94 8.94 -3.90
N ARG A 335 -30.13 9.50 -2.69
CA ARG A 335 -30.44 10.93 -2.49
C ARG A 335 -29.32 11.83 -2.97
N ILE A 336 -28.06 11.44 -2.72
CA ILE A 336 -26.87 12.13 -3.22
C ILE A 336 -26.85 12.14 -4.74
N LEU A 337 -27.10 10.97 -5.37
CA LEU A 337 -27.16 10.86 -6.83
C LEU A 337 -28.28 11.69 -7.43
N ALA A 338 -29.48 11.67 -6.84
CA ALA A 338 -30.63 12.47 -7.29
C ALA A 338 -30.32 13.98 -7.32
N VAL A 339 -29.51 14.46 -6.37
CA VAL A 339 -29.09 15.87 -6.34
C VAL A 339 -27.97 16.15 -7.34
N ALA A 340 -27.03 15.22 -7.50
CA ALA A 340 -25.89 15.35 -8.40
C ALA A 340 -26.32 15.30 -9.87
N ASP A 341 -27.29 14.44 -10.20
CA ASP A 341 -27.89 14.28 -11.52
C ASP A 341 -28.76 15.49 -11.90
#